data_6b66f82edd212f879d96e28ab034c19d
#
_entry.id   6b66f82edd212f879d96e28ab034c19d
#
_cell.length_a   1.000
_cell.length_b   1.000
_cell.length_c   1.000
_cell.angle_alpha   90.00
_cell.angle_beta   90.00
_cell.angle_gamma   90.00
#
_symmetry.space_group_name_H-M   'P 1'
#
loop_
_entity.id
_entity.type
_entity.pdbx_description
1 polymer ?
#
loop_
_entity_poly.entity_id
_entity_poly.type
_entity_poly.pdbx_seq_one_letter_code
_entity_poly.pdbx_strand_id
1 'polypeptide(L)'
;MGGLTFEQWQLLATQKKVERRAKIPKEWRIPRSLVKKWDEAESVIEFPATSGFFTKRELKITGATASDVVKNVAAGKWSAVEVTRAVCKRAAVAQQLVNCLTEICFEDALIRARELDEHFAAGKPLGPLHGLPISLKDQFNIPGLDTTLGYTSRVPSLPAYPSHLVASLLSSGAVIYAKTNIPTTILSGETSNKIFGTTLHPLNRSWTPGGSSGGESALVAFGGSHLGVGTDIGGSIRHPCLLTGLYGLRPSHGRIPMRGAEATMRGQEAVRSVAGPMCRSAADVRLFMASVLSSKPWIRDTQCLPIPWRVEEEHLPSVLCFGFATCDGDAAPTPPHRRAMDLVRKKLTAAGHVCIDFTPVEMPAARDVIDAFFNADGGAEFRSDLSASNEPFPAWLSSPTKRPALTVSETWEAQAERDRVAEDWLDRWNATEIVSSTGRPMDALISPGFHFPAIRHGCAKASNYAAIGAVLDLSTGVFPVTKVCPERDRVDHRDDDWTPMFDGDGEVMENYGGPEEYKDAPVGLQIMGRRLEEEKVTAMMGLISDVVGVDY
;
A
#
# COMPACT_ATOMS: atom_id res chain seq x y z
N MET A 1 19.31 -3.05 30.41
CA MET A 1 18.62 -1.75 30.46
C MET A 1 17.32 -1.98 31.20
N GLY A 2 17.00 -1.17 32.24
CA GLY A 2 15.74 -1.31 32.96
C GLY A 2 14.57 -0.96 32.04
N GLY A 3 13.55 -1.81 31.99
CA GLY A 3 12.34 -1.55 31.19
C GLY A 3 11.64 -0.27 31.65
N LEU A 4 11.00 0.44 30.72
CA LEU A 4 10.18 1.61 31.01
C LEU A 4 8.97 1.19 31.89
N THR A 5 8.54 2.06 32.82
CA THR A 5 7.27 1.86 33.52
C THR A 5 6.08 2.16 32.60
N PHE A 6 4.87 1.73 32.99
CA PHE A 6 3.65 2.02 32.24
C PHE A 6 3.45 3.52 31.97
N GLU A 7 3.79 4.37 32.92
CA GLU A 7 3.71 5.83 32.78
C GLU A 7 4.79 6.40 31.81
N GLN A 8 5.96 5.74 31.77
CA GLN A 8 7.08 6.20 30.93
C GLN A 8 6.79 6.07 29.43
N TRP A 9 6.16 4.99 28.96
CA TRP A 9 5.84 4.88 27.55
C TRP A 9 4.79 5.92 27.12
N GLN A 10 3.82 6.27 27.98
CA GLN A 10 2.83 7.32 27.72
C GLN A 10 3.46 8.71 27.62
N LEU A 11 4.42 9.03 28.49
CA LEU A 11 5.18 10.28 28.44
C LEU A 11 5.97 10.37 27.14
N LEU A 12 6.65 9.30 26.76
CA LEU A 12 7.41 9.23 25.52
C LEU A 12 6.52 9.40 24.28
N ALA A 13 5.38 8.71 24.24
CA ALA A 13 4.39 8.88 23.17
C ALA A 13 3.86 10.33 23.09
N THR A 14 3.63 10.96 24.24
CA THR A 14 3.19 12.35 24.31
C THR A 14 4.28 13.29 23.78
N GLN A 15 5.53 13.09 24.20
CA GLN A 15 6.67 13.87 23.73
C GLN A 15 6.84 13.76 22.22
N LYS A 16 6.80 12.56 21.64
CA LYS A 16 6.90 12.36 20.17
C LYS A 16 5.80 13.09 19.40
N LYS A 17 4.56 13.09 19.91
CA LYS A 17 3.45 13.85 19.29
C LYS A 17 3.69 15.36 19.34
N VAL A 18 4.23 15.87 20.44
CA VAL A 18 4.58 17.30 20.60
C VAL A 18 5.71 17.68 19.64
N GLU A 19 6.79 16.89 19.58
CA GLU A 19 7.92 17.09 18.66
C GLU A 19 7.45 17.10 17.21
N ARG A 20 6.66 16.10 16.80
CA ARG A 20 6.09 16.04 15.45
C ARG A 20 5.26 17.28 15.12
N ARG A 21 4.39 17.73 16.05
CA ARG A 21 3.58 18.94 15.88
C ARG A 21 4.44 20.20 15.78
N ALA A 22 5.53 20.27 16.51
CA ALA A 22 6.45 21.40 16.49
C ALA A 22 7.12 21.57 15.11
N LYS A 23 7.41 20.47 14.41
CA LYS A 23 7.99 20.47 13.05
C LYS A 23 7.03 20.98 11.95
N ILE A 24 5.73 21.17 12.24
CA ILE A 24 4.78 21.80 11.30
C ILE A 24 4.92 23.31 11.40
N PRO A 25 5.33 24.01 10.32
CA PRO A 25 5.41 25.47 10.27
C PRO A 25 4.09 26.14 10.72
N LYS A 26 4.19 27.25 11.42
CA LYS A 26 3.00 27.94 11.97
C LYS A 26 2.02 28.33 10.88
N GLU A 27 2.50 28.78 9.73
CA GLU A 27 1.72 29.18 8.56
C GLU A 27 1.02 28.00 7.86
N TRP A 28 1.43 26.76 8.15
CA TRP A 28 0.78 25.54 7.62
C TRP A 28 -0.14 24.87 8.64
N ARG A 29 -0.29 25.45 9.81
CA ARG A 29 -1.27 25.02 10.80
C ARG A 29 -2.65 25.51 10.41
N ILE A 30 -3.64 24.62 10.46
CA ILE A 30 -5.03 24.96 10.12
C ILE A 30 -5.52 26.06 11.11
N PRO A 31 -6.00 27.21 10.61
CA PRO A 31 -6.52 28.27 11.46
C PRO A 31 -7.70 27.81 12.31
N ARG A 32 -7.81 28.33 13.53
CA ARG A 32 -8.92 28.02 14.47
C ARG A 32 -10.30 28.21 13.85
N SER A 33 -10.46 29.21 12.97
CA SER A 33 -11.71 29.48 12.26
C SER A 33 -12.15 28.36 11.33
N LEU A 34 -11.21 27.55 10.82
CA LEU A 34 -11.48 26.39 9.96
C LEU A 34 -11.55 25.09 10.76
N VAL A 35 -10.83 24.98 11.89
CA VAL A 35 -10.74 23.74 12.70
C VAL A 35 -12.12 23.24 13.06
N LYS A 36 -13.00 24.08 13.66
CA LYS A 36 -14.32 23.65 14.13
C LYS A 36 -15.16 22.94 13.06
N LYS A 37 -15.17 23.50 11.83
CA LYS A 37 -15.93 22.92 10.70
C LYS A 37 -15.40 21.54 10.30
N TRP A 38 -14.09 21.35 10.34
CA TRP A 38 -13.43 20.16 9.81
C TRP A 38 -13.12 19.11 10.87
N ASP A 39 -13.11 19.47 12.17
CA ASP A 39 -12.98 18.49 13.26
C ASP A 39 -14.20 17.57 13.36
N GLU A 40 -15.39 18.10 13.05
CA GLU A 40 -16.65 17.36 13.07
C GLU A 40 -16.99 16.70 11.71
N ALA A 41 -16.25 17.05 10.64
CA ALA A 41 -16.51 16.53 9.31
C ALA A 41 -16.16 15.03 9.20
N GLU A 42 -17.06 14.24 8.67
CA GLU A 42 -16.83 12.83 8.37
C GLU A 42 -15.79 12.68 7.24
N SER A 43 -15.95 13.44 6.17
CA SER A 43 -14.99 13.53 5.06
C SER A 43 -14.16 14.79 5.11
N VAL A 44 -12.86 14.67 4.83
CA VAL A 44 -11.92 15.81 4.74
C VAL A 44 -11.26 15.91 3.36
N ILE A 45 -11.65 15.06 2.42
CA ILE A 45 -11.01 15.00 1.09
C ILE A 45 -11.12 16.32 0.32
N GLU A 46 -12.23 17.05 0.51
CA GLU A 46 -12.48 18.33 -0.14
C GLU A 46 -11.83 19.53 0.57
N PHE A 47 -11.20 19.34 1.74
CA PHE A 47 -10.57 20.43 2.46
C PHE A 47 -9.62 21.25 1.58
N PRO A 48 -8.72 20.65 0.79
CA PRO A 48 -7.78 21.43 -0.01
C PRO A 48 -8.47 22.35 -1.02
N ALA A 49 -9.51 21.86 -1.69
CA ALA A 49 -10.22 22.59 -2.74
C ALA A 49 -11.18 23.67 -2.20
N THR A 50 -11.81 23.42 -1.04
CA THR A 50 -12.94 24.23 -0.56
C THR A 50 -12.64 25.13 0.62
N SER A 51 -11.52 24.90 1.35
CA SER A 51 -11.18 25.66 2.55
C SER A 51 -10.65 27.08 2.29
N GLY A 52 -10.18 27.36 1.06
CA GLY A 52 -9.43 28.57 0.74
C GLY A 52 -8.00 28.62 1.31
N PHE A 53 -7.53 27.53 1.93
CA PHE A 53 -6.20 27.46 2.56
C PHE A 53 -5.06 27.26 1.54
N PHE A 54 -5.39 26.73 0.36
CA PHE A 54 -4.46 26.48 -0.73
C PHE A 54 -4.67 27.45 -1.90
N THR A 55 -3.58 27.89 -2.51
CA THR A 55 -3.61 28.64 -3.77
C THR A 55 -3.94 27.74 -4.94
N LYS A 56 -4.45 28.29 -6.05
CA LYS A 56 -4.68 27.54 -7.30
C LYS A 56 -3.43 26.83 -7.81
N ARG A 57 -2.26 27.45 -7.61
CA ARG A 57 -0.96 26.89 -8.01
C ARG A 57 -0.59 25.67 -7.17
N GLU A 58 -0.73 25.75 -5.84
CA GLU A 58 -0.51 24.62 -4.93
C GLU A 58 -1.47 23.46 -5.22
N LEU A 59 -2.75 23.76 -5.49
CA LEU A 59 -3.73 22.73 -5.89
C LEU A 59 -3.35 22.06 -7.22
N LYS A 60 -2.90 22.83 -8.22
CA LYS A 60 -2.43 22.27 -9.50
C LYS A 60 -1.22 21.36 -9.31
N ILE A 61 -0.25 21.75 -8.51
CA ILE A 61 0.95 20.95 -8.23
C ILE A 61 0.55 19.68 -7.49
N THR A 62 -0.16 19.77 -6.37
CA THR A 62 -0.50 18.61 -5.53
C THR A 62 -1.57 17.70 -6.18
N GLY A 63 -2.33 18.19 -7.15
CA GLY A 63 -3.27 17.42 -7.96
C GLY A 63 -2.63 16.64 -9.11
N ALA A 64 -1.38 16.96 -9.51
CA ALA A 64 -0.69 16.27 -10.59
C ALA A 64 -0.27 14.83 -10.22
N THR A 65 0.00 13.99 -11.21
CA THR A 65 0.65 12.68 -11.01
C THR A 65 2.15 12.85 -10.76
N ALA A 66 2.83 11.84 -10.21
CA ALA A 66 4.29 11.88 -10.03
C ALA A 66 5.01 12.06 -11.37
N SER A 67 4.52 11.38 -12.41
CA SER A 67 5.06 11.47 -13.78
C SER A 67 4.90 12.87 -14.36
N ASP A 68 3.78 13.56 -14.09
CA ASP A 68 3.60 14.94 -14.53
C ASP A 68 4.48 15.92 -13.77
N VAL A 69 4.68 15.69 -12.45
CA VAL A 69 5.61 16.50 -11.65
C VAL A 69 7.01 16.44 -12.25
N VAL A 70 7.55 15.23 -12.47
CA VAL A 70 8.89 15.03 -13.05
C VAL A 70 9.00 15.70 -14.42
N LYS A 71 8.01 15.53 -15.30
CA LYS A 71 7.98 16.18 -16.63
C LYS A 71 7.98 17.70 -16.52
N ASN A 72 7.19 18.28 -15.61
CA ASN A 72 7.11 19.73 -15.46
C ASN A 72 8.38 20.33 -14.82
N VAL A 73 9.02 19.61 -13.88
CA VAL A 73 10.29 20.03 -13.30
C VAL A 73 11.41 19.93 -14.36
N ALA A 74 11.51 18.83 -15.09
CA ALA A 74 12.49 18.66 -16.17
C ALA A 74 12.33 19.68 -17.30
N ALA A 75 11.10 20.17 -17.53
CA ALA A 75 10.82 21.24 -18.49
C ALA A 75 11.03 22.66 -17.94
N GLY A 76 11.49 22.82 -16.69
CA GLY A 76 11.66 24.13 -16.03
C GLY A 76 10.35 24.88 -15.76
N LYS A 77 9.19 24.24 -15.89
CA LYS A 77 7.87 24.85 -15.61
C LYS A 77 7.58 24.97 -14.12
N TRP A 78 8.13 24.09 -13.32
CA TRP A 78 8.08 24.07 -11.87
C TRP A 78 9.49 23.90 -11.32
N SER A 79 9.79 24.56 -10.19
CA SER A 79 11.03 24.29 -9.48
C SER A 79 10.83 23.17 -8.45
N ALA A 80 11.91 22.49 -8.09
CA ALA A 80 11.87 21.49 -7.04
C ALA A 80 11.43 22.08 -5.70
N VAL A 81 11.87 23.33 -5.40
CA VAL A 81 11.45 24.05 -4.19
C VAL A 81 9.96 24.36 -4.20
N GLU A 82 9.38 24.79 -5.33
CA GLU A 82 7.96 25.09 -5.45
C GLU A 82 7.12 23.82 -5.22
N VAL A 83 7.48 22.72 -5.87
CA VAL A 83 6.80 21.43 -5.72
C VAL A 83 6.90 20.92 -4.28
N THR A 84 8.11 20.91 -3.71
CA THR A 84 8.34 20.43 -2.34
C THR A 84 7.56 21.24 -1.33
N ARG A 85 7.53 22.56 -1.46
CA ARG A 85 6.77 23.44 -0.55
C ARG A 85 5.27 23.14 -0.60
N ALA A 86 4.69 22.98 -1.80
CA ALA A 86 3.27 22.68 -1.97
C ALA A 86 2.90 21.32 -1.36
N VAL A 87 3.73 20.31 -1.57
CA VAL A 87 3.55 18.95 -1.02
C VAL A 87 3.69 18.96 0.51
N CYS A 88 4.74 19.56 1.05
CA CYS A 88 4.94 19.66 2.50
C CYS A 88 3.78 20.37 3.20
N LYS A 89 3.26 21.46 2.61
CA LYS A 89 2.08 22.16 3.15
C LYS A 89 0.85 21.25 3.14
N ARG A 90 0.61 20.50 2.05
CA ARG A 90 -0.53 19.59 1.97
C ARG A 90 -0.38 18.40 2.91
N ALA A 91 0.82 17.86 3.07
CA ALA A 91 1.12 16.83 4.05
C ALA A 91 0.96 17.31 5.50
N ALA A 92 1.36 18.54 5.81
CA ALA A 92 1.12 19.16 7.11
C ALA A 92 -0.37 19.29 7.43
N VAL A 93 -1.21 19.60 6.44
CA VAL A 93 -2.67 19.63 6.59
C VAL A 93 -3.23 18.22 6.74
N ALA A 94 -2.81 17.26 5.92
CA ALA A 94 -3.20 15.86 6.04
C ALA A 94 -2.89 15.31 7.45
N GLN A 95 -1.68 15.60 7.97
CA GLN A 95 -1.32 15.20 9.33
C GLN A 95 -2.29 15.75 10.40
N GLN A 96 -2.76 16.97 10.24
CA GLN A 96 -3.68 17.58 11.20
C GLN A 96 -5.11 17.03 11.11
N LEU A 97 -5.54 16.54 9.94
CA LEU A 97 -6.89 16.04 9.68
C LEU A 97 -7.05 14.53 9.81
N VAL A 98 -6.03 13.76 9.41
CA VAL A 98 -6.11 12.28 9.34
C VAL A 98 -4.97 11.56 10.06
N ASN A 99 -4.04 12.25 10.70
CA ASN A 99 -2.96 11.67 11.52
C ASN A 99 -2.11 10.62 10.79
N CYS A 100 -1.58 10.96 9.61
CA CYS A 100 -0.92 10.01 8.72
C CYS A 100 0.62 9.97 8.80
N LEU A 101 1.28 10.93 9.48
CA LEU A 101 2.74 11.02 9.54
C LEU A 101 3.29 10.53 10.89
N THR A 102 4.52 9.99 10.88
CA THR A 102 5.33 9.71 12.07
C THR A 102 6.44 10.73 12.24
N GLU A 103 7.27 10.89 11.21
CA GLU A 103 8.38 11.84 11.21
C GLU A 103 8.22 12.88 10.09
N ILE A 104 8.64 14.11 10.40
CA ILE A 104 8.57 15.26 9.50
C ILE A 104 9.97 15.83 9.31
N CYS A 105 10.42 16.00 8.06
CA CYS A 105 11.71 16.60 7.70
C CYS A 105 11.54 17.65 6.58
N PHE A 106 10.55 18.53 6.73
CA PHE A 106 10.23 19.55 5.72
C PHE A 106 11.35 20.55 5.46
N GLU A 107 12.13 20.89 6.50
CA GLU A 107 13.27 21.82 6.36
C GLU A 107 14.37 21.19 5.52
N ASP A 108 14.77 19.94 5.83
CA ASP A 108 15.76 19.18 5.07
C ASP A 108 15.31 18.95 3.63
N ALA A 109 14.02 18.66 3.44
CA ALA A 109 13.42 18.52 2.12
C ALA A 109 13.53 19.81 1.29
N LEU A 110 13.30 20.97 1.90
CA LEU A 110 13.44 22.26 1.22
C LEU A 110 14.90 22.63 0.96
N ILE A 111 15.85 22.21 1.82
CA ILE A 111 17.28 22.35 1.55
C ILE A 111 17.64 21.49 0.33
N ARG A 112 17.26 20.21 0.35
CA ARG A 112 17.48 19.30 -0.77
C ARG A 112 16.86 19.80 -2.09
N ALA A 113 15.67 20.34 -2.04
CA ALA A 113 15.01 20.90 -3.22
C ALA A 113 15.78 22.09 -3.82
N ARG A 114 16.37 22.97 -2.99
CA ARG A 114 17.24 24.05 -3.47
C ARG A 114 18.49 23.52 -4.16
N GLU A 115 19.18 22.53 -3.56
CA GLU A 115 20.33 21.88 -4.18
C GLU A 115 19.99 21.29 -5.57
N LEU A 116 18.78 20.72 -5.70
CA LEU A 116 18.31 20.18 -6.99
C LEU A 116 18.02 21.29 -8.01
N ASP A 117 17.40 22.39 -7.61
CA ASP A 117 17.18 23.54 -8.48
C ASP A 117 18.52 24.16 -8.95
N GLU A 118 19.51 24.29 -8.05
CA GLU A 118 20.87 24.73 -8.38
C GLU A 118 21.57 23.76 -9.37
N HIS A 119 21.44 22.44 -9.12
CA HIS A 119 21.97 21.42 -10.03
C HIS A 119 21.31 21.49 -11.41
N PHE A 120 19.99 21.68 -11.46
CA PHE A 120 19.26 21.83 -12.73
C PHE A 120 19.70 23.10 -13.49
N ALA A 121 19.92 24.22 -12.80
CA ALA A 121 20.43 25.45 -13.41
C ALA A 121 21.82 25.28 -14.03
N ALA A 122 22.62 24.30 -13.56
CA ALA A 122 23.91 23.94 -14.13
C ALA A 122 23.81 23.03 -15.38
N GLY A 123 22.60 22.67 -15.84
CA GLY A 123 22.43 22.11 -17.19
C GLY A 123 21.43 20.95 -17.36
N LYS A 124 21.18 20.08 -16.38
CA LYS A 124 20.28 18.90 -16.55
C LYS A 124 19.76 18.36 -15.22
N PRO A 125 18.64 17.59 -15.25
CA PRO A 125 18.17 16.84 -14.08
C PRO A 125 19.24 15.89 -13.52
N LEU A 126 19.28 15.73 -12.19
CA LEU A 126 20.19 14.78 -11.53
C LEU A 126 19.86 13.32 -11.89
N GLY A 127 18.58 13.00 -12.04
CA GLY A 127 18.12 11.66 -12.37
C GLY A 127 16.62 11.63 -12.68
N PRO A 128 16.04 10.44 -12.86
CA PRO A 128 14.64 10.28 -13.31
C PRO A 128 13.59 10.75 -12.31
N LEU A 129 13.93 10.93 -11.02
CA LEU A 129 13.04 11.43 -9.99
C LEU A 129 13.39 12.86 -9.55
N HIS A 130 14.13 13.60 -10.37
CA HIS A 130 14.61 14.92 -10.02
C HIS A 130 13.49 15.87 -9.58
N GLY A 131 13.59 16.35 -8.34
CA GLY A 131 12.66 17.29 -7.74
C GLY A 131 11.31 16.69 -7.31
N LEU A 132 11.13 15.37 -7.37
CA LEU A 132 9.91 14.70 -6.93
C LEU A 132 9.93 14.46 -5.42
N PRO A 133 8.99 15.03 -4.63
CA PRO A 133 8.81 14.69 -3.22
C PRO A 133 8.21 13.28 -3.08
N ILE A 134 8.84 12.46 -2.24
CA ILE A 134 8.43 11.07 -1.94
C ILE A 134 8.29 10.90 -0.44
N SER A 135 7.17 10.31 0.01
CA SER A 135 6.95 9.87 1.38
C SER A 135 7.33 8.40 1.55
N LEU A 136 7.69 8.02 2.76
CA LEU A 136 8.18 6.69 3.07
C LEU A 136 7.44 6.12 4.30
N LYS A 137 7.04 4.87 4.23
CA LYS A 137 6.56 4.13 5.40
C LYS A 137 7.59 4.15 6.53
N ASP A 138 7.16 4.26 7.77
CA ASP A 138 8.02 4.41 8.96
C ASP A 138 9.24 3.48 9.01
N GLN A 139 9.12 2.27 8.50
CA GLN A 139 10.17 1.24 8.59
C GLN A 139 11.44 1.52 7.77
N PHE A 140 11.46 2.54 6.90
CA PHE A 140 12.67 2.90 6.15
C PHE A 140 13.57 3.80 6.96
N ASN A 141 14.83 3.38 7.12
CA ASN A 141 15.83 4.15 7.85
C ASN A 141 16.23 5.42 7.09
N ILE A 142 16.14 6.55 7.80
CA ILE A 142 16.64 7.87 7.38
C ILE A 142 17.48 8.41 8.53
N PRO A 143 18.77 8.76 8.33
CA PRO A 143 19.61 9.30 9.38
C PRO A 143 18.96 10.51 10.09
N GLY A 144 18.98 10.52 11.41
CA GLY A 144 18.41 11.59 12.23
C GLY A 144 16.90 11.53 12.46
N LEU A 145 16.19 10.54 11.88
CA LEU A 145 14.77 10.29 12.12
C LEU A 145 14.56 8.90 12.75
N ASP A 146 13.62 8.81 13.67
CA ASP A 146 13.29 7.53 14.30
C ASP A 146 12.68 6.52 13.31
N THR A 147 12.97 5.23 13.54
CA THR A 147 12.35 4.09 12.87
C THR A 147 11.76 3.17 13.93
N THR A 148 10.47 3.37 14.24
CA THR A 148 9.87 2.84 15.46
C THR A 148 9.17 1.50 15.29
N LEU A 149 8.72 1.14 14.08
CA LEU A 149 7.79 0.03 13.83
C LEU A 149 6.53 0.07 14.71
N GLY A 150 6.17 1.27 15.20
CA GLY A 150 5.06 1.49 16.10
C GLY A 150 5.29 1.06 17.56
N TYR A 151 6.52 0.66 17.93
CA TYR A 151 6.89 0.28 19.31
C TYR A 151 7.50 1.44 20.08
N THR A 152 7.01 1.69 21.29
CA THR A 152 7.60 2.70 22.18
C THR A 152 9.00 2.32 22.65
N SER A 153 9.30 1.03 22.75
CA SER A 153 10.64 0.51 23.09
C SER A 153 11.72 0.89 22.06
N ARG A 154 11.32 1.27 20.85
CA ARG A 154 12.24 1.67 19.78
C ARG A 154 12.38 3.19 19.66
N VAL A 155 12.04 3.94 20.68
CA VAL A 155 12.23 5.40 20.73
C VAL A 155 13.20 5.76 21.85
N PRO A 156 14.35 6.40 21.54
CA PRO A 156 14.85 6.77 20.21
C PRO A 156 15.43 5.58 19.43
N SER A 157 15.26 5.59 18.11
CA SER A 157 15.87 4.64 17.20
C SER A 157 16.42 5.39 15.98
N LEU A 158 17.58 6.05 16.17
CA LEU A 158 18.21 6.90 15.17
C LEU A 158 19.21 6.09 14.34
N PRO A 159 18.86 5.66 13.12
CA PRO A 159 19.77 4.92 12.26
C PRO A 159 20.96 5.79 11.82
N ALA A 160 22.15 5.18 11.77
CA ALA A 160 23.35 5.86 11.30
C ALA A 160 23.42 6.00 9.77
N TYR A 161 22.73 5.10 9.05
CA TYR A 161 22.77 5.04 7.60
C TYR A 161 21.34 4.94 7.02
N PRO A 162 21.10 5.51 5.83
CA PRO A 162 19.84 5.34 5.15
C PRO A 162 19.66 3.90 4.67
N SER A 163 18.42 3.42 4.59
CA SER A 163 18.14 2.18 3.87
C SER A 163 18.55 2.31 2.39
N HIS A 164 18.91 1.18 1.75
CA HIS A 164 19.40 1.20 0.37
C HIS A 164 18.37 1.76 -0.61
N LEU A 165 17.08 1.52 -0.37
CA LEU A 165 16.02 2.14 -1.17
C LEU A 165 16.03 3.67 -1.05
N VAL A 166 16.17 4.20 0.16
CA VAL A 166 16.26 5.65 0.40
C VAL A 166 17.47 6.23 -0.34
N ALA A 167 18.64 5.58 -0.26
CA ALA A 167 19.83 6.01 -0.97
C ALA A 167 19.62 5.99 -2.49
N SER A 168 18.95 4.98 -3.05
CA SER A 168 18.62 4.88 -4.48
C SER A 168 17.68 6.00 -4.93
N LEU A 169 16.64 6.31 -4.15
CA LEU A 169 15.71 7.40 -4.43
C LEU A 169 16.41 8.77 -4.43
N LEU A 170 17.24 9.03 -3.41
CA LEU A 170 18.00 10.28 -3.31
C LEU A 170 18.99 10.44 -4.46
N SER A 171 19.69 9.36 -4.86
CA SER A 171 20.61 9.39 -6.01
C SER A 171 19.89 9.58 -7.34
N SER A 172 18.63 9.20 -7.44
CA SER A 172 17.76 9.44 -8.60
C SER A 172 17.14 10.86 -8.62
N GLY A 173 17.46 11.71 -7.64
CA GLY A 173 17.00 13.10 -7.56
C GLY A 173 15.70 13.30 -6.79
N ALA A 174 15.21 12.32 -6.05
CA ALA A 174 14.04 12.49 -5.21
C ALA A 174 14.32 13.41 -4.00
N VAL A 175 13.22 13.93 -3.43
CA VAL A 175 13.19 14.71 -2.19
C VAL A 175 12.40 13.93 -1.15
N ILE A 176 13.04 13.44 -0.10
CA ILE A 176 12.34 12.78 1.02
C ILE A 176 11.92 13.85 2.02
N TYR A 177 10.64 13.85 2.44
CA TYR A 177 10.10 14.93 3.27
C TYR A 177 9.33 14.46 4.52
N ALA A 178 8.93 13.19 4.56
CA ALA A 178 8.20 12.64 5.70
C ALA A 178 8.25 11.11 5.74
N LYS A 179 8.05 10.57 6.95
CA LYS A 179 7.72 9.16 7.16
C LYS A 179 6.27 9.05 7.63
N THR A 180 5.61 7.96 7.29
CA THR A 180 4.17 7.77 7.49
C THR A 180 3.84 6.70 8.50
N ASN A 181 2.64 6.82 9.08
CA ASN A 181 2.17 5.99 10.18
C ASN A 181 1.92 4.54 9.76
N ILE A 182 2.11 3.65 10.70
CA ILE A 182 2.00 2.19 10.59
C ILE A 182 1.36 1.61 11.86
N PRO A 183 0.83 0.39 11.84
CA PRO A 183 0.44 -0.29 13.07
C PRO A 183 1.67 -0.76 13.86
N THR A 184 1.53 -0.92 15.18
CA THR A 184 2.48 -1.68 15.99
C THR A 184 2.70 -3.05 15.36
N THR A 185 3.94 -3.52 15.23
CA THR A 185 4.36 -4.77 14.59
C THR A 185 4.32 -4.79 13.06
N ILE A 186 3.71 -3.81 12.40
CA ILE A 186 3.48 -3.79 10.94
C ILE A 186 2.65 -4.96 10.35
N LEU A 187 1.98 -5.76 11.20
CA LEU A 187 1.20 -6.94 10.78
C LEU A 187 -0.32 -6.78 10.93
N SER A 188 -0.84 -5.57 10.91
CA SER A 188 -2.29 -5.32 10.97
C SER A 188 -2.83 -4.74 9.68
N GLY A 189 -4.06 -5.10 9.33
CA GLY A 189 -4.84 -4.48 8.26
C GLY A 189 -5.37 -3.08 8.61
N GLU A 190 -5.10 -2.57 9.81
CA GLU A 190 -5.43 -1.23 10.28
C GLU A 190 -4.19 -0.52 10.81
N THR A 191 -4.11 0.80 10.60
CA THR A 191 -2.94 1.61 10.97
C THR A 191 -3.17 2.35 12.28
N SER A 192 -2.71 1.75 13.38
CA SER A 192 -2.79 2.31 14.73
C SER A 192 -1.62 1.83 15.60
N ASN A 193 -1.03 2.74 16.39
CA ASN A 193 -0.02 2.43 17.40
C ASN A 193 -0.10 3.37 18.60
N LYS A 194 0.57 3.03 19.68
CA LYS A 194 0.54 3.81 20.92
C LYS A 194 1.33 5.11 20.87
N ILE A 195 2.35 5.21 20.00
CA ILE A 195 3.19 6.41 19.87
C ILE A 195 2.39 7.52 19.18
N PHE A 196 1.88 7.24 17.98
CA PHE A 196 1.30 8.25 17.07
C PHE A 196 -0.23 8.23 17.03
N GLY A 197 -0.87 7.14 17.45
CA GLY A 197 -2.32 6.93 17.39
C GLY A 197 -2.77 6.35 16.06
N THR A 198 -4.08 6.43 15.82
CA THR A 198 -4.77 5.86 14.66
C THR A 198 -4.75 6.83 13.48
N THR A 199 -4.49 6.31 12.29
CA THR A 199 -4.64 7.05 11.03
C THR A 199 -6.06 6.90 10.51
N LEU A 200 -6.67 8.01 10.09
CA LEU A 200 -8.04 8.07 9.63
C LEU A 200 -8.09 8.09 8.10
N HIS A 201 -9.18 7.57 7.54
CA HIS A 201 -9.41 7.62 6.10
C HIS A 201 -9.88 9.00 5.65
N PRO A 202 -9.31 9.62 4.59
CA PRO A 202 -9.66 10.99 4.22
C PRO A 202 -11.09 11.17 3.66
N LEU A 203 -11.69 10.12 3.06
CA LEU A 203 -13.07 10.16 2.55
C LEU A 203 -14.10 9.99 3.67
N ASN A 204 -13.80 9.17 4.67
CA ASN A 204 -14.66 8.96 5.81
C ASN A 204 -13.82 8.57 7.02
N ARG A 205 -13.74 9.43 8.02
CA ARG A 205 -12.88 9.25 9.20
C ARG A 205 -13.32 8.13 10.14
N SER A 206 -14.48 7.53 9.93
CA SER A 206 -14.92 6.32 10.64
C SER A 206 -14.31 5.04 10.04
N TRP A 207 -13.72 5.14 8.84
CA TRP A 207 -13.07 4.03 8.16
C TRP A 207 -11.56 4.03 8.38
N THR A 208 -10.97 2.84 8.35
CA THR A 208 -9.52 2.68 8.28
C THR A 208 -9.02 2.93 6.85
N PRO A 209 -7.87 3.61 6.67
CA PRO A 209 -7.22 3.69 5.36
C PRO A 209 -6.48 2.39 4.99
N GLY A 210 -6.70 1.32 5.76
CA GLY A 210 -6.00 0.05 5.64
C GLY A 210 -4.70 -0.02 6.43
N GLY A 211 -3.96 -1.07 6.19
CA GLY A 211 -2.68 -1.38 6.82
C GLY A 211 -1.91 -2.49 6.08
N SER A 212 -0.65 -2.55 6.39
CA SER A 212 0.10 -1.78 7.38
C SER A 212 0.68 -0.45 6.82
N SER A 213 0.51 -0.13 5.53
CA SER A 213 0.95 1.15 4.92
C SER A 213 -0.18 2.19 4.88
N GLY A 214 -1.05 2.24 5.91
CA GLY A 214 -2.23 3.12 5.90
C GLY A 214 -1.89 4.61 6.06
N GLY A 215 -0.75 4.95 6.67
CA GLY A 215 -0.27 6.33 6.68
C GLY A 215 0.09 6.82 5.27
N GLU A 216 0.72 5.97 4.44
CA GLU A 216 1.00 6.29 3.04
C GLU A 216 -0.28 6.43 2.23
N SER A 217 -1.20 5.46 2.33
CA SER A 217 -2.43 5.51 1.55
C SER A 217 -3.28 6.73 1.87
N ALA A 218 -3.44 7.06 3.16
CA ALA A 218 -4.17 8.25 3.58
C ALA A 218 -3.51 9.54 3.06
N LEU A 219 -2.16 9.62 3.11
CA LEU A 219 -1.41 10.79 2.65
C LEU A 219 -1.51 10.96 1.13
N VAL A 220 -1.32 9.89 0.34
CA VAL A 220 -1.40 9.91 -1.12
C VAL A 220 -2.83 10.20 -1.58
N ALA A 221 -3.84 9.57 -0.98
CA ALA A 221 -5.25 9.81 -1.30
C ALA A 221 -5.67 11.26 -1.00
N PHE A 222 -5.17 11.86 0.09
CA PHE A 222 -5.39 13.28 0.40
C PHE A 222 -4.64 14.23 -0.55
N GLY A 223 -3.73 13.71 -1.39
CA GLY A 223 -2.87 14.49 -2.28
C GLY A 223 -1.68 15.15 -1.57
N GLY A 224 -1.35 14.70 -0.37
CA GLY A 224 -0.17 15.12 0.38
C GLY A 224 1.13 14.44 -0.05
N SER A 225 1.04 13.47 -0.96
CA SER A 225 2.16 12.85 -1.68
C SER A 225 1.73 12.52 -3.10
N HIS A 226 2.66 12.58 -4.04
CA HIS A 226 2.42 12.11 -5.41
C HIS A 226 2.71 10.62 -5.53
N LEU A 227 3.73 10.18 -4.81
CA LEU A 227 4.23 8.82 -4.75
C LEU A 227 4.71 8.55 -3.34
N GLY A 228 4.15 7.51 -2.73
CA GLY A 228 4.55 6.97 -1.45
C GLY A 228 5.18 5.59 -1.61
N VAL A 229 5.98 5.18 -0.63
CA VAL A 229 6.60 3.86 -0.60
C VAL A 229 6.06 3.07 0.57
N GLY A 230 5.32 2.02 0.26
CA GLY A 230 4.84 1.03 1.22
C GLY A 230 5.67 -0.25 1.23
N THR A 231 5.24 -1.20 2.07
CA THR A 231 5.75 -2.58 2.06
C THR A 231 4.60 -3.57 2.16
N ASP A 232 4.79 -4.76 1.63
CA ASP A 232 3.77 -5.79 1.56
C ASP A 232 4.37 -7.17 1.85
N ILE A 233 3.86 -7.83 2.88
CA ILE A 233 4.15 -9.23 3.20
C ILE A 233 2.88 -10.09 3.13
N GLY A 234 1.70 -9.47 3.20
CA GLY A 234 0.40 -10.15 3.20
C GLY A 234 -0.74 -9.24 2.77
N GLY A 235 -0.46 -8.19 1.96
CA GLY A 235 -1.44 -7.23 1.47
C GLY A 235 -1.17 -5.77 1.85
N SER A 236 -0.08 -5.47 2.54
CA SER A 236 0.14 -4.16 3.20
C SER A 236 0.47 -2.97 2.27
N ILE A 237 0.63 -3.16 0.95
CA ILE A 237 0.52 -2.15 -0.11
C ILE A 237 -0.87 -2.22 -0.72
N ARG A 238 -1.29 -3.41 -1.09
CA ARG A 238 -2.49 -3.69 -1.87
C ARG A 238 -3.77 -3.29 -1.14
N HIS A 239 -3.98 -3.75 0.10
CA HIS A 239 -5.17 -3.42 0.88
C HIS A 239 -5.36 -1.90 1.08
N PRO A 240 -4.35 -1.15 1.59
CA PRO A 240 -4.52 0.29 1.76
C PRO A 240 -4.72 1.03 0.43
N CYS A 241 -4.10 0.59 -0.69
CA CYS A 241 -4.38 1.19 -2.00
C CYS A 241 -5.82 0.94 -2.45
N LEU A 242 -6.34 -0.30 -2.29
CA LEU A 242 -7.71 -0.64 -2.65
C LEU A 242 -8.73 0.17 -1.86
N LEU A 243 -8.56 0.27 -0.54
CA LEU A 243 -9.47 1.01 0.34
C LEU A 243 -9.46 2.52 0.10
N THR A 244 -8.36 3.08 -0.44
CA THR A 244 -8.23 4.52 -0.65
C THR A 244 -8.26 4.95 -2.12
N GLY A 245 -8.51 4.02 -3.05
CA GLY A 245 -8.65 4.30 -4.48
C GLY A 245 -7.33 4.63 -5.19
N LEU A 246 -6.25 3.97 -4.82
CA LEU A 246 -4.91 4.19 -5.36
C LEU A 246 -4.44 3.04 -6.25
N TYR A 247 -3.44 3.35 -7.08
CA TYR A 247 -2.60 2.37 -7.73
C TYR A 247 -1.48 1.93 -6.78
N GLY A 248 -1.16 0.66 -6.79
CA GLY A 248 -0.04 0.10 -6.04
C GLY A 248 0.52 -1.14 -6.71
N LEU A 249 1.76 -1.46 -6.40
CA LEU A 249 2.39 -2.69 -6.87
C LEU A 249 3.12 -3.38 -5.71
N ARG A 250 2.77 -4.63 -5.46
CA ARG A 250 3.61 -5.59 -4.75
C ARG A 250 4.52 -6.26 -5.79
N PRO A 251 5.78 -5.85 -5.92
CA PRO A 251 6.71 -6.54 -6.81
C PRO A 251 7.13 -7.89 -6.21
N SER A 252 7.68 -8.77 -7.02
CA SER A 252 8.33 -9.99 -6.56
C SER A 252 9.54 -9.68 -5.69
N HIS A 253 9.84 -10.54 -4.73
CA HIS A 253 11.02 -10.40 -3.89
C HIS A 253 12.31 -10.36 -4.74
N GLY A 254 13.21 -9.49 -4.37
CA GLY A 254 14.47 -9.29 -5.08
C GLY A 254 14.43 -8.20 -6.17
N ARG A 255 13.27 -7.59 -6.44
CA ARG A 255 13.19 -6.46 -7.39
C ARG A 255 13.58 -5.13 -6.74
N ILE A 256 13.12 -4.88 -5.53
CA ILE A 256 13.36 -3.62 -4.79
C ILE A 256 14.22 -3.90 -3.56
N PRO A 257 15.25 -3.06 -3.25
CA PRO A 257 16.13 -3.31 -2.14
C PRO A 257 15.43 -3.11 -0.80
N MET A 258 15.63 -4.06 0.11
CA MET A 258 15.10 -4.05 1.47
C MET A 258 16.18 -3.87 2.54
N ARG A 259 17.46 -3.93 2.17
CA ARG A 259 18.55 -3.78 3.11
C ARG A 259 18.51 -2.42 3.84
N GLY A 260 18.53 -2.48 5.19
CA GLY A 260 18.41 -1.30 6.04
C GLY A 260 16.97 -0.79 6.23
N ALA A 261 15.95 -1.52 5.73
CA ALA A 261 14.59 -1.35 6.19
C ALA A 261 14.38 -2.22 7.43
N GLU A 262 13.73 -1.66 8.45
CA GLU A 262 13.40 -2.43 9.66
C GLU A 262 12.16 -3.32 9.40
N ALA A 263 12.13 -4.47 10.05
CA ALA A 263 11.03 -5.41 9.92
C ALA A 263 10.82 -6.18 11.24
N THR A 264 9.65 -6.76 11.39
CA THR A 264 9.37 -7.83 12.35
C THR A 264 9.58 -9.19 11.69
N MET A 265 9.66 -10.26 12.45
CA MET A 265 9.92 -11.62 11.98
C MET A 265 11.25 -11.73 11.20
N ARG A 266 12.31 -11.12 11.75
CA ARG A 266 13.63 -11.12 11.13
C ARG A 266 14.15 -12.55 10.97
N GLY A 267 14.63 -12.85 9.77
CA GLY A 267 15.13 -14.19 9.43
C GLY A 267 14.07 -15.14 8.86
N GLN A 268 12.78 -14.79 8.88
CA GLN A 268 11.75 -15.53 8.18
C GLN A 268 11.91 -15.35 6.66
N GLU A 269 12.10 -16.45 5.93
CA GLU A 269 12.44 -16.46 4.50
C GLU A 269 11.32 -17.01 3.60
N ALA A 270 10.36 -17.72 4.16
CA ALA A 270 9.35 -18.42 3.38
C ALA A 270 8.35 -17.49 2.69
N VAL A 271 7.95 -16.40 3.39
CA VAL A 271 7.07 -15.36 2.84
C VAL A 271 7.74 -14.01 3.06
N ARG A 272 8.36 -13.46 2.02
CA ARG A 272 9.20 -12.27 2.11
C ARG A 272 8.39 -10.98 2.02
N SER A 273 8.73 -10.02 2.88
CA SER A 273 8.28 -8.63 2.74
C SER A 273 8.99 -7.96 1.57
N VAL A 274 8.25 -7.16 0.81
CA VAL A 274 8.75 -6.39 -0.33
C VAL A 274 8.34 -4.93 -0.21
N ALA A 275 9.15 -4.01 -0.75
CA ALA A 275 8.78 -2.61 -0.90
C ALA A 275 8.17 -2.36 -2.28
N GLY A 276 7.25 -1.40 -2.37
CA GLY A 276 6.66 -1.01 -3.64
C GLY A 276 5.95 0.33 -3.59
N PRO A 277 5.59 0.89 -4.75
CA PRO A 277 4.96 2.18 -4.87
C PRO A 277 3.48 2.16 -4.52
N MET A 278 3.01 3.29 -4.01
CA MET A 278 1.61 3.66 -3.79
C MET A 278 1.40 5.04 -4.41
N CYS A 279 0.56 5.15 -5.44
CA CYS A 279 0.47 6.34 -6.27
C CYS A 279 -0.90 6.46 -6.96
N ARG A 280 -1.02 7.42 -7.90
CA ARG A 280 -2.32 7.73 -8.51
C ARG A 280 -2.45 7.33 -9.98
N SER A 281 -1.43 6.67 -10.55
CA SER A 281 -1.50 6.16 -11.93
C SER A 281 -0.56 4.97 -12.14
N ALA A 282 -0.85 4.13 -13.15
CA ALA A 282 0.05 3.05 -13.57
C ALA A 282 1.40 3.61 -14.08
N ALA A 283 1.40 4.80 -14.70
CA ALA A 283 2.62 5.47 -15.14
C ALA A 283 3.53 5.84 -13.97
N ASP A 284 2.98 6.18 -12.80
CA ASP A 284 3.75 6.45 -11.59
C ASP A 284 4.37 5.18 -10.99
N VAL A 285 3.64 4.04 -11.07
CA VAL A 285 4.20 2.72 -10.71
C VAL A 285 5.43 2.42 -11.57
N ARG A 286 5.31 2.58 -12.90
CA ARG A 286 6.42 2.41 -13.85
C ARG A 286 7.60 3.33 -13.52
N LEU A 287 7.30 4.61 -13.28
CA LEU A 287 8.32 5.61 -12.94
C LEU A 287 9.14 5.17 -11.72
N PHE A 288 8.48 4.74 -10.66
CA PHE A 288 9.16 4.27 -9.44
C PHE A 288 10.02 3.04 -9.71
N MET A 289 9.43 1.99 -10.30
CA MET A 289 10.12 0.72 -10.53
C MET A 289 11.34 0.90 -11.43
N ALA A 290 11.17 1.54 -12.58
CA ALA A 290 12.26 1.79 -13.53
C ALA A 290 13.37 2.66 -12.90
N SER A 291 13.00 3.68 -12.11
CA SER A 291 13.96 4.56 -11.45
C SER A 291 14.81 3.83 -10.40
N VAL A 292 14.18 3.01 -9.54
CA VAL A 292 14.90 2.24 -8.53
C VAL A 292 15.82 1.21 -9.18
N LEU A 293 15.34 0.48 -10.17
CA LEU A 293 16.12 -0.55 -10.86
C LEU A 293 17.26 0.02 -11.69
N SER A 294 17.14 1.26 -12.18
CA SER A 294 18.25 1.96 -12.88
C SER A 294 19.45 2.20 -11.97
N SER A 295 19.26 2.27 -10.64
CA SER A 295 20.33 2.41 -9.66
C SER A 295 21.14 1.12 -9.43
N LYS A 296 20.75 0.01 -10.07
CA LYS A 296 21.36 -1.32 -9.93
C LYS A 296 21.46 -1.78 -8.48
N PRO A 297 20.32 -1.90 -7.76
CA PRO A 297 20.29 -2.18 -6.32
C PRO A 297 21.01 -3.47 -5.94
N TRP A 298 21.09 -4.46 -6.82
CA TRP A 298 21.79 -5.74 -6.61
C TRP A 298 23.30 -5.62 -6.36
N ILE A 299 23.90 -4.45 -6.67
CA ILE A 299 25.32 -4.22 -6.35
C ILE A 299 25.51 -4.01 -4.84
N ARG A 300 24.47 -3.57 -4.13
CA ARG A 300 24.54 -3.17 -2.72
C ARG A 300 23.65 -3.97 -1.78
N ASP A 301 22.66 -4.68 -2.32
CA ASP A 301 21.73 -5.53 -1.57
C ASP A 301 21.79 -6.96 -2.11
N THR A 302 22.26 -7.88 -1.27
CA THR A 302 22.43 -9.30 -1.62
C THR A 302 21.13 -10.04 -1.92
N GLN A 303 19.98 -9.47 -1.52
CA GLN A 303 18.68 -10.05 -1.81
C GLN A 303 18.12 -9.58 -3.16
N CYS A 304 18.71 -8.55 -3.78
CA CYS A 304 18.26 -8.07 -5.07
C CYS A 304 18.79 -8.92 -6.22
N LEU A 305 17.90 -9.26 -7.14
CA LEU A 305 18.22 -9.96 -8.38
C LEU A 305 18.81 -8.98 -9.41
N PRO A 306 19.82 -9.38 -10.19
CA PRO A 306 20.45 -8.51 -11.20
C PRO A 306 19.59 -8.39 -12.47
N ILE A 307 18.32 -8.01 -12.30
CA ILE A 307 17.34 -7.87 -13.38
C ILE A 307 16.93 -6.40 -13.46
N PRO A 308 17.36 -5.68 -14.51
CA PRO A 308 16.93 -4.29 -14.76
C PRO A 308 15.44 -4.23 -15.10
N TRP A 309 14.90 -3.03 -15.25
CA TRP A 309 13.58 -2.84 -15.85
C TRP A 309 13.65 -3.22 -17.33
N ARG A 310 12.83 -4.19 -17.75
CA ARG A 310 12.81 -4.78 -19.10
C ARG A 310 11.73 -4.07 -19.93
N VAL A 311 12.14 -3.05 -20.68
CA VAL A 311 11.20 -2.25 -21.50
C VAL A 311 10.52 -3.13 -22.58
N GLU A 312 11.20 -4.16 -23.06
CA GLU A 312 10.66 -5.14 -24.01
C GLU A 312 9.47 -5.93 -23.46
N GLU A 313 9.42 -6.17 -22.15
CA GLU A 313 8.31 -6.86 -21.48
C GLU A 313 7.07 -5.97 -21.28
N GLU A 314 7.19 -4.66 -21.52
CA GLU A 314 6.04 -3.75 -21.55
C GLU A 314 5.21 -3.89 -22.85
N HIS A 315 5.77 -4.54 -23.88
CA HIS A 315 5.08 -4.76 -25.15
C HIS A 315 4.11 -5.94 -25.03
N LEU A 316 2.86 -5.61 -24.78
CA LEU A 316 1.80 -6.60 -24.60
C LEU A 316 1.34 -7.17 -25.96
N PRO A 317 0.94 -8.46 -26.02
CA PRO A 317 0.23 -9.02 -27.16
C PRO A 317 -1.03 -8.21 -27.50
N SER A 318 -1.40 -8.16 -28.79
CA SER A 318 -2.60 -7.45 -29.25
C SER A 318 -3.90 -8.00 -28.64
N VAL A 319 -3.94 -9.31 -28.36
CA VAL A 319 -5.03 -9.98 -27.65
C VAL A 319 -4.45 -10.63 -26.40
N LEU A 320 -4.94 -10.21 -25.24
CA LEU A 320 -4.62 -10.76 -23.95
C LEU A 320 -5.73 -11.70 -23.47
N CYS A 321 -5.38 -12.67 -22.63
CA CYS A 321 -6.32 -13.51 -21.91
C CYS A 321 -6.27 -13.18 -20.41
N PHE A 322 -7.36 -12.69 -19.85
CA PHE A 322 -7.51 -12.42 -18.43
C PHE A 322 -8.35 -13.47 -17.75
N GLY A 323 -7.81 -14.10 -16.71
CA GLY A 323 -8.58 -14.91 -15.78
C GLY A 323 -9.35 -14.00 -14.81
N PHE A 324 -10.53 -14.44 -14.39
CA PHE A 324 -11.36 -13.72 -13.40
C PHE A 324 -11.68 -14.65 -12.24
N ALA A 325 -11.20 -14.29 -11.04
CA ALA A 325 -11.53 -14.97 -9.80
C ALA A 325 -12.59 -14.18 -9.04
N THR A 326 -13.79 -14.74 -8.93
CA THR A 326 -14.96 -14.06 -8.32
C THR A 326 -15.14 -14.36 -6.84
N CYS A 327 -14.31 -15.24 -6.27
CA CYS A 327 -14.23 -15.53 -4.83
C CYS A 327 -12.78 -15.81 -4.44
N ASP A 328 -12.49 -15.90 -3.14
CA ASP A 328 -11.17 -16.26 -2.60
C ASP A 328 -11.07 -17.71 -2.11
N GLY A 329 -12.02 -18.54 -2.52
CA GLY A 329 -12.15 -19.94 -2.10
C GLY A 329 -12.93 -20.12 -0.79
N ASP A 330 -13.28 -19.04 -0.10
CA ASP A 330 -14.06 -19.04 1.15
C ASP A 330 -15.35 -18.22 1.03
N ALA A 331 -15.28 -17.01 0.46
CA ALA A 331 -16.43 -16.14 0.30
C ALA A 331 -16.40 -15.32 -0.99
N ALA A 332 -17.59 -15.04 -1.53
CA ALA A 332 -17.77 -14.06 -2.61
C ALA A 332 -17.67 -12.63 -2.05
N PRO A 333 -17.16 -11.67 -2.84
CA PRO A 333 -17.10 -10.28 -2.42
C PRO A 333 -18.49 -9.63 -2.41
N THR A 334 -18.61 -8.52 -1.69
CA THR A 334 -19.82 -7.70 -1.64
C THR A 334 -20.19 -7.13 -3.02
N PRO A 335 -21.45 -6.72 -3.24
CA PRO A 335 -21.97 -6.30 -4.55
C PRO A 335 -21.16 -5.24 -5.29
N PRO A 336 -20.56 -4.21 -4.64
CA PRO A 336 -19.74 -3.23 -5.34
C PRO A 336 -18.56 -3.86 -6.07
N HIS A 337 -17.89 -4.86 -5.47
CA HIS A 337 -16.77 -5.56 -6.09
C HIS A 337 -17.23 -6.49 -7.23
N ARG A 338 -18.40 -7.16 -7.09
CA ARG A 338 -18.98 -7.95 -8.19
C ARG A 338 -19.24 -7.06 -9.40
N ARG A 339 -19.88 -5.90 -9.19
CA ARG A 339 -20.11 -4.92 -10.26
C ARG A 339 -18.81 -4.41 -10.89
N ALA A 340 -17.78 -4.16 -10.09
CA ALA A 340 -16.47 -3.76 -10.61
C ALA A 340 -15.84 -4.86 -11.48
N MET A 341 -15.92 -6.14 -11.07
CA MET A 341 -15.47 -7.29 -11.85
C MET A 341 -16.20 -7.39 -13.20
N ASP A 342 -17.54 -7.28 -13.18
CA ASP A 342 -18.38 -7.32 -14.38
C ASP A 342 -18.07 -6.17 -15.33
N LEU A 343 -17.87 -4.95 -14.79
CA LEU A 343 -17.51 -3.78 -15.55
C LEU A 343 -16.18 -3.97 -16.29
N VAL A 344 -15.15 -4.43 -15.59
CA VAL A 344 -13.82 -4.67 -16.17
C VAL A 344 -13.89 -5.78 -17.22
N ARG A 345 -14.53 -6.90 -16.91
CA ARG A 345 -14.73 -8.01 -17.86
C ARG A 345 -15.42 -7.55 -19.13
N LYS A 346 -16.54 -6.84 -19.01
CA LYS A 346 -17.31 -6.31 -20.15
C LYS A 346 -16.48 -5.38 -21.03
N LYS A 347 -15.72 -4.48 -20.41
CA LYS A 347 -14.88 -3.50 -21.12
C LYS A 347 -13.72 -4.17 -21.84
N LEU A 348 -13.02 -5.10 -21.20
CA LEU A 348 -11.92 -5.85 -21.80
C LEU A 348 -12.39 -6.73 -22.96
N THR A 349 -13.54 -7.41 -22.80
CA THR A 349 -14.15 -8.20 -23.88
C THR A 349 -14.53 -7.31 -25.07
N ALA A 350 -15.12 -6.13 -24.82
CA ALA A 350 -15.46 -5.17 -25.87
C ALA A 350 -14.21 -4.59 -26.57
N ALA A 351 -13.07 -4.54 -25.90
CA ALA A 351 -11.78 -4.15 -26.46
C ALA A 351 -11.08 -5.29 -27.25
N GLY A 352 -11.71 -6.49 -27.32
CA GLY A 352 -11.20 -7.64 -28.09
C GLY A 352 -10.28 -8.58 -27.30
N HIS A 353 -10.21 -8.44 -25.99
CA HIS A 353 -9.47 -9.35 -25.12
C HIS A 353 -10.30 -10.56 -24.70
N VAL A 354 -9.65 -11.66 -24.39
CA VAL A 354 -10.29 -12.90 -23.89
C VAL A 354 -10.44 -12.81 -22.37
N CYS A 355 -11.61 -13.16 -21.85
CA CYS A 355 -11.89 -13.22 -20.43
C CYS A 355 -12.42 -14.62 -20.08
N ILE A 356 -11.72 -15.33 -19.20
CA ILE A 356 -12.07 -16.67 -18.74
C ILE A 356 -12.35 -16.68 -17.24
N ASP A 357 -13.12 -17.65 -16.78
CA ASP A 357 -13.29 -17.88 -15.34
C ASP A 357 -12.11 -18.70 -14.82
N PHE A 358 -11.64 -18.33 -13.63
CA PHE A 358 -10.58 -19.04 -12.92
C PHE A 358 -10.94 -19.17 -11.45
N THR A 359 -11.13 -20.40 -10.96
CA THR A 359 -11.47 -20.67 -9.56
C THR A 359 -10.18 -20.89 -8.76
N PRO A 360 -9.82 -19.99 -7.84
CA PRO A 360 -8.55 -20.04 -7.12
C PRO A 360 -8.62 -20.96 -5.90
N VAL A 361 -8.70 -22.27 -6.13
CA VAL A 361 -8.84 -23.29 -5.06
C VAL A 361 -7.63 -23.37 -4.13
N GLU A 362 -6.51 -22.79 -4.50
CA GLU A 362 -5.27 -22.73 -3.71
C GLU A 362 -5.25 -21.58 -2.69
N MET A 363 -6.15 -20.60 -2.79
CA MET A 363 -6.15 -19.42 -1.91
C MET A 363 -6.33 -19.75 -0.43
N PRO A 364 -7.22 -20.66 0.00
CA PRO A 364 -7.32 -21.08 1.40
C PRO A 364 -6.02 -21.73 1.92
N ALA A 365 -5.41 -22.64 1.17
CA ALA A 365 -4.14 -23.25 1.55
C ALA A 365 -3.00 -22.22 1.64
N ALA A 366 -2.95 -21.25 0.73
CA ALA A 366 -2.00 -20.14 0.83
C ALA A 366 -2.25 -19.29 2.09
N ARG A 367 -3.50 -19.15 2.52
CA ARG A 367 -3.84 -18.49 3.78
C ARG A 367 -3.30 -19.25 4.98
N ASP A 368 -3.46 -20.55 5.02
CA ASP A 368 -2.93 -21.39 6.10
C ASP A 368 -1.41 -21.32 6.17
N VAL A 369 -0.73 -21.34 5.01
CA VAL A 369 0.73 -21.19 4.92
C VAL A 369 1.19 -19.85 5.49
N ILE A 370 0.60 -18.73 5.09
CA ILE A 370 1.01 -17.41 5.61
C ILE A 370 0.76 -17.28 7.12
N ASP A 371 -0.35 -17.82 7.61
CA ASP A 371 -0.69 -17.81 9.04
C ASP A 371 0.27 -18.68 9.86
N ALA A 372 0.74 -19.80 9.34
CA ALA A 372 1.76 -20.63 9.96
C ALA A 372 3.07 -19.82 10.13
N PHE A 373 3.55 -19.14 9.09
CA PHE A 373 4.79 -18.37 9.17
C PHE A 373 4.67 -17.09 9.99
N PHE A 374 3.52 -16.42 10.03
CA PHE A 374 3.30 -15.25 10.89
C PHE A 374 3.28 -15.59 12.38
N ASN A 375 3.08 -16.85 12.71
CA ASN A 375 3.05 -17.35 14.07
C ASN A 375 4.23 -18.31 14.39
N ALA A 376 5.18 -18.50 13.48
CA ALA A 376 6.20 -19.54 13.58
C ALA A 376 7.08 -19.42 14.83
N ASP A 377 7.39 -18.20 15.30
CA ASP A 377 8.16 -17.95 16.53
C ASP A 377 7.27 -17.94 17.80
N GLY A 378 5.98 -18.24 17.68
CA GLY A 378 5.00 -18.13 18.77
C GLY A 378 4.81 -16.69 19.27
N GLY A 379 5.23 -15.67 18.51
CA GLY A 379 5.17 -14.26 18.88
C GLY A 379 6.29 -13.81 19.83
N ALA A 380 7.41 -14.50 19.85
CA ALA A 380 8.53 -14.20 20.76
C ALA A 380 9.13 -12.80 20.49
N GLU A 381 9.33 -12.41 19.23
CA GLU A 381 9.85 -11.08 18.87
C GLU A 381 8.89 -9.98 19.32
N PHE A 382 7.59 -10.13 19.08
CA PHE A 382 6.58 -9.14 19.50
C PHE A 382 6.54 -8.96 21.01
N ARG A 383 6.59 -10.08 21.77
CA ARG A 383 6.64 -10.01 23.23
C ARG A 383 7.90 -9.31 23.71
N SER A 384 9.04 -9.57 23.11
CA SER A 384 10.30 -8.92 23.45
C SER A 384 10.21 -7.40 23.28
N ASP A 385 9.77 -6.94 22.12
CA ASP A 385 9.68 -5.51 21.80
C ASP A 385 8.63 -4.79 22.69
N LEU A 386 7.46 -5.38 22.91
CA LEU A 386 6.41 -4.77 23.74
C LEU A 386 6.76 -4.76 25.23
N SER A 387 7.31 -5.85 25.74
CA SER A 387 7.69 -5.96 27.16
C SER A 387 8.85 -5.05 27.53
N ALA A 388 9.75 -4.72 26.58
CA ALA A 388 10.88 -3.82 26.83
C ALA A 388 10.46 -2.41 27.25
N SER A 389 9.24 -1.98 26.93
CA SER A 389 8.66 -0.71 27.36
C SER A 389 7.41 -0.84 28.23
N ASN A 390 7.00 -2.05 28.61
CA ASN A 390 5.73 -2.35 29.24
C ASN A 390 4.52 -1.81 28.45
N GLU A 391 4.64 -1.74 27.13
CA GLU A 391 3.55 -1.34 26.25
C GLU A 391 2.48 -2.44 26.23
N PRO A 392 1.18 -2.10 26.41
CA PRO A 392 0.12 -3.10 26.38
C PRO A 392 -0.04 -3.71 24.98
N PHE A 393 -0.25 -5.02 24.94
CA PHE A 393 -0.50 -5.73 23.67
C PHE A 393 -1.70 -5.11 22.92
N PRO A 394 -1.58 -4.91 21.60
CA PRO A 394 -2.74 -4.59 20.78
C PRO A 394 -3.75 -5.74 20.82
N ALA A 395 -5.05 -5.43 20.85
CA ALA A 395 -6.09 -6.45 20.97
C ALA A 395 -6.03 -7.51 19.84
N TRP A 396 -5.69 -7.10 18.62
CA TRP A 396 -5.55 -7.99 17.47
C TRP A 396 -4.35 -8.95 17.57
N LEU A 397 -3.32 -8.62 18.36
CA LEU A 397 -2.14 -9.45 18.56
C LEU A 397 -2.32 -10.53 19.64
N SER A 398 -3.45 -10.55 20.33
CA SER A 398 -3.68 -11.50 21.42
C SER A 398 -3.71 -12.98 20.99
N SER A 399 -4.10 -13.27 19.76
CA SER A 399 -4.19 -14.65 19.21
C SER A 399 -2.81 -15.23 18.82
N PRO A 400 -1.97 -14.55 18.02
CA PRO A 400 -0.65 -15.07 17.63
C PRO A 400 0.23 -15.40 18.83
N THR A 401 0.22 -14.57 19.87
CA THR A 401 1.07 -14.75 21.06
C THR A 401 0.68 -15.93 21.96
N LYS A 402 -0.43 -16.59 21.69
CA LYS A 402 -0.90 -17.77 22.47
C LYS A 402 -0.54 -19.10 21.81
N ARG A 403 -0.10 -19.10 20.56
CA ARG A 403 0.32 -20.31 19.87
C ARG A 403 1.76 -20.66 20.25
N PRO A 404 2.11 -21.95 20.42
CA PRO A 404 3.50 -22.36 20.57
C PRO A 404 4.29 -22.05 19.31
N ALA A 405 5.59 -21.84 19.46
CA ALA A 405 6.49 -21.75 18.31
C ALA A 405 6.52 -23.08 17.55
N LEU A 406 6.66 -23.01 16.24
CA LEU A 406 6.86 -24.20 15.41
C LEU A 406 8.23 -24.80 15.69
N THR A 407 8.30 -26.12 15.71
CA THR A 407 9.56 -26.84 15.64
C THR A 407 10.20 -26.69 14.27
N VAL A 408 11.47 -27.03 14.14
CA VAL A 408 12.15 -27.04 12.84
C VAL A 408 11.45 -27.97 11.84
N SER A 409 10.96 -29.13 12.32
CA SER A 409 10.23 -30.10 11.47
C SER A 409 8.93 -29.49 10.94
N GLU A 410 8.10 -28.91 11.81
CA GLU A 410 6.85 -28.25 11.41
C GLU A 410 7.09 -27.05 10.49
N THR A 411 8.20 -26.31 10.68
CA THR A 411 8.59 -25.22 9.78
C THR A 411 8.92 -25.76 8.38
N TRP A 412 9.64 -26.88 8.29
CA TRP A 412 9.94 -27.52 7.00
C TRP A 412 8.69 -28.09 6.35
N GLU A 413 7.76 -28.66 7.11
CA GLU A 413 6.45 -29.10 6.61
C GLU A 413 5.65 -27.94 6.00
N ALA A 414 5.60 -26.79 6.70
CA ALA A 414 4.95 -25.59 6.18
C ALA A 414 5.65 -25.04 4.91
N GLN A 415 6.98 -25.15 4.79
CA GLN A 415 7.71 -24.78 3.56
C GLN A 415 7.39 -25.73 2.41
N ALA A 416 7.32 -27.05 2.67
CA ALA A 416 6.93 -28.04 1.67
C ALA A 416 5.47 -27.80 1.19
N GLU A 417 4.57 -27.45 2.11
CA GLU A 417 3.19 -27.11 1.75
C GLU A 417 3.13 -25.85 0.87
N ARG A 418 3.92 -24.81 1.19
CA ARG A 418 4.05 -23.64 0.30
C ARG A 418 4.47 -24.01 -1.11
N ASP A 419 5.46 -24.89 -1.24
CA ASP A 419 5.98 -25.32 -2.54
C ASP A 419 4.92 -26.12 -3.30
N ARG A 420 4.17 -27.00 -2.62
CA ARG A 420 3.02 -27.74 -3.21
C ARG A 420 1.95 -26.77 -3.73
N VAL A 421 1.56 -25.76 -2.94
CA VAL A 421 0.59 -24.73 -3.36
C VAL A 421 1.09 -23.97 -4.59
N ALA A 422 2.40 -23.71 -4.67
CA ALA A 422 3.00 -23.02 -5.82
C ALA A 422 3.00 -23.88 -7.10
N GLU A 423 3.27 -25.19 -6.98
CA GLU A 423 3.23 -26.14 -8.09
C GLU A 423 1.80 -26.32 -8.61
N ASP A 424 0.82 -26.56 -7.72
CA ASP A 424 -0.60 -26.69 -8.07
C ASP A 424 -1.11 -25.43 -8.80
N TRP A 425 -0.77 -24.25 -8.28
CA TRP A 425 -1.11 -22.98 -8.92
C TRP A 425 -0.50 -22.83 -10.31
N LEU A 426 0.78 -23.17 -10.47
CA LEU A 426 1.49 -23.06 -11.74
C LEU A 426 0.87 -23.99 -12.79
N ASP A 427 0.57 -25.22 -12.42
CA ASP A 427 -0.03 -26.21 -13.32
C ASP A 427 -1.41 -25.77 -13.78
N ARG A 428 -2.24 -25.26 -12.86
CA ARG A 428 -3.57 -24.74 -13.20
C ARG A 428 -3.50 -23.46 -14.04
N TRP A 429 -2.55 -22.58 -13.76
CA TRP A 429 -2.30 -21.41 -14.59
C TRP A 429 -1.95 -21.82 -16.01
N ASN A 430 -1.03 -22.80 -16.19
CA ASN A 430 -0.62 -23.29 -17.50
C ASN A 430 -1.78 -24.01 -18.22
N ALA A 431 -2.60 -24.77 -17.52
CA ALA A 431 -3.77 -25.45 -18.09
C ALA A 431 -4.81 -24.48 -18.69
N THR A 432 -4.80 -23.19 -18.35
CA THR A 432 -5.68 -22.20 -18.96
C THR A 432 -5.43 -21.98 -20.45
N GLU A 433 -4.29 -22.43 -21.00
CA GLU A 433 -4.01 -22.42 -22.43
C GLU A 433 -5.12 -23.12 -23.24
N ILE A 434 -5.71 -24.18 -22.70
CA ILE A 434 -6.77 -24.97 -23.37
C ILE A 434 -8.02 -24.11 -23.61
N VAL A 435 -8.33 -23.16 -22.72
CA VAL A 435 -9.57 -22.34 -22.77
C VAL A 435 -9.31 -20.88 -23.14
N SER A 436 -8.06 -20.46 -23.24
CA SER A 436 -7.70 -19.05 -23.47
C SER A 436 -8.01 -18.53 -24.86
N SER A 437 -8.18 -19.42 -25.86
CA SER A 437 -8.31 -19.09 -27.30
C SER A 437 -7.13 -18.29 -27.89
N THR A 438 -6.09 -17.98 -27.11
CA THR A 438 -4.90 -17.23 -27.56
C THR A 438 -3.73 -18.13 -27.94
N GLY A 439 -3.85 -19.44 -27.72
CA GLY A 439 -2.76 -20.40 -27.85
C GLY A 439 -1.66 -20.24 -26.79
N ARG A 440 -1.96 -19.54 -25.70
CA ARG A 440 -1.10 -19.30 -24.54
C ARG A 440 -1.93 -19.44 -23.26
N PRO A 441 -1.32 -19.74 -22.11
CA PRO A 441 -1.98 -19.57 -20.82
C PRO A 441 -2.47 -18.13 -20.63
N MET A 442 -3.38 -17.90 -19.68
CA MET A 442 -3.82 -16.55 -19.32
C MET A 442 -2.62 -15.65 -19.00
N ASP A 443 -2.72 -14.37 -19.40
CA ASP A 443 -1.66 -13.39 -19.21
C ASP A 443 -1.67 -12.80 -17.80
N ALA A 444 -2.85 -12.67 -17.18
CA ALA A 444 -3.01 -12.24 -15.79
C ALA A 444 -4.32 -12.73 -15.19
N LEU A 445 -4.38 -12.76 -13.85
CA LEU A 445 -5.59 -13.01 -13.08
C LEU A 445 -6.09 -11.70 -12.48
N ILE A 446 -7.36 -11.37 -12.69
CA ILE A 446 -8.05 -10.23 -12.07
C ILE A 446 -8.98 -10.77 -10.98
N SER A 447 -8.92 -10.17 -9.80
CA SER A 447 -9.77 -10.53 -8.66
C SER A 447 -10.06 -9.31 -7.78
N PRO A 448 -11.06 -9.38 -6.89
CA PRO A 448 -11.11 -8.52 -5.73
C PRO A 448 -9.82 -8.68 -4.93
N GLY A 449 -9.43 -7.66 -4.17
CA GLY A 449 -8.35 -7.78 -3.20
C GLY A 449 -8.86 -7.84 -1.76
N PHE A 450 -10.16 -7.57 -1.60
CA PHE A 450 -10.87 -7.60 -0.32
C PHE A 450 -12.37 -7.82 -0.54
N HIS A 451 -13.09 -8.24 0.50
CA HIS A 451 -14.55 -8.48 0.39
C HIS A 451 -15.37 -7.16 0.46
N PHE A 452 -14.87 -6.17 1.21
CA PHE A 452 -15.57 -4.92 1.51
C PHE A 452 -14.89 -3.73 0.84
N PRO A 453 -15.65 -2.72 0.35
CA PRO A 453 -15.09 -1.51 -0.24
C PRO A 453 -14.46 -0.57 0.78
N ALA A 454 -14.90 -0.62 2.05
CA ALA A 454 -14.31 0.09 3.17
C ALA A 454 -14.46 -0.74 4.45
N ILE A 455 -13.72 -0.39 5.50
CA ILE A 455 -13.68 -1.13 6.76
C ILE A 455 -13.72 -0.12 7.91
N ARG A 456 -14.61 -0.33 8.88
CA ARG A 456 -14.64 0.45 10.12
C ARG A 456 -13.41 0.17 10.97
N HIS A 457 -13.01 1.15 11.77
CA HIS A 457 -11.93 0.96 12.74
C HIS A 457 -12.21 -0.21 13.69
N GLY A 458 -11.20 -1.04 13.94
CA GLY A 458 -11.30 -2.24 14.79
C GLY A 458 -11.89 -3.47 14.10
N CYS A 459 -12.32 -3.37 12.83
CA CYS A 459 -12.99 -4.46 12.10
C CYS A 459 -12.12 -5.07 10.98
N ALA A 460 -10.85 -4.67 10.86
CA ALA A 460 -9.98 -5.20 9.81
C ALA A 460 -9.69 -6.69 10.01
N LYS A 461 -10.02 -7.50 9.01
CA LYS A 461 -9.71 -8.94 8.95
C LYS A 461 -8.75 -9.20 7.79
N ALA A 462 -8.07 -10.31 7.83
CA ALA A 462 -7.25 -10.76 6.70
C ALA A 462 -8.13 -11.38 5.59
N SER A 463 -7.62 -11.41 4.36
CA SER A 463 -8.32 -11.92 3.18
C SER A 463 -7.43 -12.91 2.43
N ASN A 464 -8.01 -14.00 1.94
CA ASN A 464 -7.32 -14.99 1.13
C ASN A 464 -6.84 -14.40 -0.21
N TYR A 465 -7.57 -13.40 -0.75
CA TYR A 465 -7.15 -12.68 -1.96
C TYR A 465 -5.73 -12.11 -1.88
N ALA A 466 -5.30 -11.68 -0.70
CA ALA A 466 -3.97 -11.10 -0.53
C ALA A 466 -2.90 -12.16 -0.25
N ALA A 467 -3.27 -13.27 0.39
CA ALA A 467 -2.33 -14.30 0.80
C ALA A 467 -1.62 -14.95 -0.39
N ILE A 468 -2.36 -15.33 -1.44
CA ILE A 468 -1.82 -16.06 -2.59
C ILE A 468 -0.68 -15.29 -3.28
N GLY A 469 -0.86 -13.99 -3.54
CA GLY A 469 0.17 -13.15 -4.17
C GLY A 469 1.44 -13.02 -3.34
N ALA A 470 1.32 -13.09 -2.00
CA ALA A 470 2.46 -13.02 -1.07
C ALA A 470 3.19 -14.36 -0.95
N VAL A 471 2.45 -15.46 -0.76
CA VAL A 471 2.98 -16.82 -0.58
C VAL A 471 3.70 -17.31 -1.82
N LEU A 472 3.15 -17.04 -3.00
CA LEU A 472 3.71 -17.43 -4.29
C LEU A 472 4.66 -16.39 -4.90
N ASP A 473 4.87 -15.28 -4.19
CA ASP A 473 5.73 -14.17 -4.64
C ASP A 473 5.36 -13.60 -6.02
N LEU A 474 4.06 -13.53 -6.32
CA LEU A 474 3.55 -13.04 -7.60
C LEU A 474 3.69 -11.52 -7.72
N SER A 475 3.99 -11.02 -8.92
CA SER A 475 3.85 -9.59 -9.25
C SER A 475 2.38 -9.21 -9.20
N THR A 476 1.97 -8.38 -8.21
CA THR A 476 0.56 -8.07 -8.00
C THR A 476 0.32 -6.57 -7.96
N GLY A 477 -0.36 -6.05 -8.97
CA GLY A 477 -0.81 -4.67 -9.04
C GLY A 477 -2.22 -4.50 -8.47
N VAL A 478 -2.54 -3.29 -8.02
CA VAL A 478 -3.91 -2.88 -7.67
C VAL A 478 -4.25 -1.58 -8.38
N PHE A 479 -5.51 -1.44 -8.77
CA PHE A 479 -6.00 -0.29 -9.51
C PHE A 479 -7.45 0.03 -9.14
N PRO A 480 -7.86 1.32 -9.12
CA PRO A 480 -9.23 1.72 -8.88
C PRO A 480 -10.09 1.47 -10.13
N VAL A 481 -11.36 1.15 -9.94
CA VAL A 481 -12.32 0.87 -11.01
C VAL A 481 -13.52 1.81 -10.94
N THR A 482 -14.16 1.90 -9.78
CA THR A 482 -15.40 2.66 -9.59
C THR A 482 -15.57 3.05 -8.11
N LYS A 483 -16.72 3.62 -7.76
CA LYS A 483 -17.13 3.89 -6.38
C LYS A 483 -18.40 3.11 -6.05
N VAL A 484 -18.63 2.90 -4.76
CA VAL A 484 -19.92 2.38 -4.27
C VAL A 484 -21.05 3.33 -4.67
N CYS A 485 -22.06 2.79 -5.31
CA CYS A 485 -23.26 3.49 -5.74
C CYS A 485 -24.48 2.79 -5.17
N PRO A 486 -25.17 3.38 -4.17
CA PRO A 486 -26.29 2.74 -3.49
C PRO A 486 -27.38 2.24 -4.43
N GLU A 487 -27.62 2.94 -5.54
CA GLU A 487 -28.65 2.57 -6.51
C GLU A 487 -28.28 1.34 -7.35
N ARG A 488 -26.97 1.11 -7.57
CA ARG A 488 -26.47 0.01 -8.42
C ARG A 488 -25.99 -1.20 -7.61
N ASP A 489 -25.63 -0.97 -6.36
CA ASP A 489 -25.01 -1.98 -5.48
C ASP A 489 -26.01 -2.54 -4.46
N ARG A 490 -27.30 -2.34 -4.67
CA ARG A 490 -28.36 -2.92 -3.85
C ARG A 490 -28.28 -4.44 -3.93
N VAL A 491 -28.27 -5.06 -2.75
CA VAL A 491 -28.62 -6.47 -2.61
C VAL A 491 -30.09 -6.47 -2.24
N ASP A 492 -30.91 -7.09 -3.04
CA ASP A 492 -32.22 -7.46 -2.57
C ASP A 492 -32.06 -8.65 -1.61
N HIS A 493 -31.73 -8.35 -0.35
CA HIS A 493 -31.69 -9.36 0.73
C HIS A 493 -33.05 -9.99 1.01
N ARG A 494 -34.07 -9.56 0.31
CA ARG A 494 -35.46 -10.03 0.41
C ARG A 494 -35.80 -11.04 -0.69
N ASP A 495 -34.85 -11.33 -1.60
CA ASP A 495 -35.00 -12.51 -2.42
C ASP A 495 -34.87 -13.71 -1.48
N ASP A 496 -36.01 -14.29 -1.12
CA ASP A 496 -36.13 -15.51 -0.28
C ASP A 496 -35.35 -16.70 -0.84
N ASP A 497 -34.71 -16.54 -1.99
CA ASP A 497 -33.94 -17.52 -2.74
C ASP A 497 -32.41 -17.31 -2.68
N TRP A 498 -31.87 -16.34 -1.89
CA TRP A 498 -30.43 -16.21 -1.76
C TRP A 498 -29.87 -17.37 -0.93
N THR A 499 -29.05 -18.19 -1.53
CA THR A 499 -28.31 -19.26 -0.87
C THR A 499 -26.81 -18.97 -0.90
N PRO A 500 -26.07 -19.14 0.21
CA PRO A 500 -24.62 -19.06 0.19
C PRO A 500 -24.04 -20.04 -0.85
N MET A 501 -23.13 -19.54 -1.68
CA MET A 501 -22.38 -20.38 -2.63
C MET A 501 -21.09 -20.91 -2.01
N PHE A 502 -20.60 -20.26 -0.96
CA PHE A 502 -19.38 -20.56 -0.24
C PHE A 502 -19.62 -20.51 1.28
N ASP A 503 -18.80 -21.23 2.04
CA ASP A 503 -18.95 -21.35 3.50
C ASP A 503 -18.87 -20.00 4.23
N GLY A 504 -18.03 -19.08 3.76
CA GLY A 504 -17.86 -17.73 4.35
C GLY A 504 -18.89 -16.69 3.90
N ASP A 505 -19.73 -16.97 2.91
CA ASP A 505 -20.67 -15.99 2.36
C ASP A 505 -21.63 -15.44 3.41
N GLY A 506 -22.11 -16.29 4.33
CA GLY A 506 -23.00 -15.89 5.42
C GLY A 506 -22.36 -14.82 6.29
N GLU A 507 -21.11 -15.04 6.73
CA GLU A 507 -20.38 -14.09 7.57
C GLU A 507 -20.11 -12.75 6.85
N VAL A 508 -19.74 -12.81 5.57
CA VAL A 508 -19.50 -11.59 4.76
C VAL A 508 -20.79 -10.80 4.63
N MET A 509 -21.91 -11.44 4.36
CA MET A 509 -23.19 -10.74 4.17
C MET A 509 -23.77 -10.20 5.48
N GLU A 510 -23.61 -10.91 6.60
CA GLU A 510 -23.99 -10.40 7.93
C GLU A 510 -23.21 -9.15 8.35
N ASN A 511 -21.93 -9.04 7.94
CA ASN A 511 -21.08 -7.90 8.23
C ASN A 511 -21.21 -6.76 7.19
N TYR A 512 -21.92 -6.97 6.08
CA TYR A 512 -22.17 -5.96 5.08
C TYR A 512 -23.43 -5.16 5.41
N GLY A 513 -23.24 -3.95 5.94
CA GLY A 513 -24.37 -3.07 6.33
C GLY A 513 -25.14 -2.46 5.16
N GLY A 514 -24.85 -2.89 3.92
CA GLY A 514 -25.47 -2.38 2.69
C GLY A 514 -24.69 -1.22 2.06
N PRO A 515 -25.02 -0.87 0.81
CA PRO A 515 -24.24 0.10 0.03
C PRO A 515 -24.33 1.54 0.57
N GLU A 516 -25.36 1.88 1.32
CA GLU A 516 -25.50 3.23 1.92
C GLU A 516 -24.39 3.50 2.94
N GLU A 517 -23.96 2.49 3.69
CA GLU A 517 -22.88 2.61 4.66
C GLU A 517 -21.55 2.95 3.98
N TYR A 518 -21.36 2.48 2.75
CA TYR A 518 -20.12 2.59 1.99
C TYR A 518 -20.22 3.57 0.83
N LYS A 519 -21.25 4.40 0.80
CA LYS A 519 -21.47 5.36 -0.29
C LYS A 519 -20.19 6.13 -0.62
N ASP A 520 -19.88 6.23 -1.92
CA ASP A 520 -18.69 6.88 -2.48
C ASP A 520 -17.33 6.24 -2.07
N ALA A 521 -17.32 5.12 -1.33
CA ALA A 521 -16.09 4.38 -1.08
C ALA A 521 -15.47 3.89 -2.40
N PRO A 522 -14.15 3.98 -2.57
CA PRO A 522 -13.49 3.45 -3.76
C PRO A 522 -13.67 1.94 -3.88
N VAL A 523 -13.84 1.47 -5.09
CA VAL A 523 -13.86 0.04 -5.42
C VAL A 523 -12.75 -0.24 -6.41
N GLY A 524 -11.73 -0.94 -5.95
CA GLY A 524 -10.57 -1.34 -6.74
C GLY A 524 -10.49 -2.85 -6.90
N LEU A 525 -9.67 -3.28 -7.85
CA LEU A 525 -9.36 -4.68 -8.11
C LEU A 525 -7.85 -4.88 -8.09
N GLN A 526 -7.42 -6.13 -7.96
CA GLN A 526 -6.04 -6.51 -8.14
C GLN A 526 -5.84 -7.30 -9.44
N ILE A 527 -4.64 -7.17 -10.00
CA ILE A 527 -4.17 -7.94 -11.15
C ILE A 527 -2.88 -8.65 -10.76
N MET A 528 -2.86 -9.96 -10.94
CA MET A 528 -1.72 -10.81 -10.63
C MET A 528 -1.12 -11.36 -11.92
N GLY A 529 0.17 -11.12 -12.12
CA GLY A 529 1.00 -11.81 -13.10
C GLY A 529 1.80 -12.92 -12.43
N ARG A 530 2.66 -13.58 -13.19
CA ARG A 530 3.62 -14.54 -12.65
C ARG A 530 4.71 -13.81 -11.87
N ARG A 531 5.51 -14.56 -11.14
CA ARG A 531 6.69 -14.04 -10.45
C ARG A 531 7.63 -13.36 -11.45
N LEU A 532 8.14 -12.16 -11.09
CA LEU A 532 9.07 -11.34 -11.88
C LEU A 532 8.47 -10.78 -13.20
N GLU A 533 7.15 -10.57 -13.26
CA GLU A 533 6.47 -9.94 -14.41
C GLU A 533 5.96 -8.52 -14.09
N GLU A 534 6.71 -7.73 -13.31
CA GLU A 534 6.30 -6.38 -12.91
C GLU A 534 6.05 -5.47 -14.11
N GLU A 535 6.86 -5.59 -15.16
CA GLU A 535 6.74 -4.81 -16.39
C GLU A 535 5.40 -5.08 -17.09
N LYS A 536 5.07 -6.36 -17.27
CA LYS A 536 3.79 -6.78 -17.89
C LYS A 536 2.59 -6.36 -17.04
N VAL A 537 2.65 -6.61 -15.73
CA VAL A 537 1.57 -6.24 -14.80
C VAL A 537 1.33 -4.73 -14.84
N THR A 538 2.40 -3.93 -14.82
CA THR A 538 2.29 -2.47 -14.89
C THR A 538 1.71 -2.00 -16.23
N ALA A 539 2.14 -2.61 -17.35
CA ALA A 539 1.60 -2.30 -18.67
C ALA A 539 0.12 -2.69 -18.78
N MET A 540 -0.27 -3.86 -18.24
CA MET A 540 -1.67 -4.29 -18.21
C MET A 540 -2.54 -3.38 -17.31
N MET A 541 -2.03 -2.89 -16.17
CA MET A 541 -2.73 -1.87 -15.37
C MET A 541 -2.99 -0.60 -16.17
N GLY A 542 -2.01 -0.14 -16.97
CA GLY A 542 -2.17 1.00 -17.87
C GLY A 542 -3.26 0.75 -18.92
N LEU A 543 -3.20 -0.39 -19.61
CA LEU A 543 -4.20 -0.81 -20.60
C LEU A 543 -5.62 -0.86 -19.98
N ILE A 544 -5.76 -1.47 -18.81
CA ILE A 544 -7.07 -1.55 -18.13
C ILE A 544 -7.57 -0.15 -17.78
N SER A 545 -6.70 0.73 -17.28
CA SER A 545 -7.05 2.12 -16.96
C SER A 545 -7.56 2.87 -18.19
N ASP A 546 -6.93 2.68 -19.35
CA ASP A 546 -7.33 3.32 -20.60
C ASP A 546 -8.66 2.76 -21.14
N VAL A 547 -8.86 1.44 -21.03
CA VAL A 547 -10.06 0.75 -21.56
C VAL A 547 -11.27 0.94 -20.65
N VAL A 548 -11.07 0.84 -19.35
CA VAL A 548 -12.17 0.92 -18.37
C VAL A 548 -12.57 2.37 -18.14
N GLY A 549 -11.60 3.26 -18.09
CA GLY A 549 -11.78 4.60 -17.53
C GLY A 549 -12.09 4.50 -16.02
N VAL A 550 -11.57 5.39 -15.21
CA VAL A 550 -11.97 5.44 -13.80
C VAL A 550 -13.27 6.23 -13.74
N ASP A 551 -14.36 5.56 -13.41
CA ASP A 551 -15.69 6.16 -13.28
C ASP A 551 -15.82 6.74 -11.85
N TYR A 552 -15.20 7.91 -11.65
CA TYR A 552 -15.26 8.66 -10.38
C TYR A 552 -16.28 9.79 -10.42
#